data_1fb914192c644ed098cad51f2fd80072
#
_entry.id   1fb914192c644ed098cad51f2fd80072
#
_cell.length_a   1.000
_cell.length_b   1.000
_cell.length_c   1.000
_cell.angle_alpha   90.00
_cell.angle_beta   90.00
_cell.angle_gamma   90.00
#
_symmetry.space_group_name_H-M   'P 1'
#
loop_
_entity.id
_entity.type
_entity.pdbx_description
1 polymer ?
#
loop_
_entity_poly.entity_id
_entity_poly.type
_entity_poly.pdbx_seq_one_letter_code
_entity_poly.pdbx_strand_id
1 'polypeptide(L)'
;MYSKKISQSVKVSLGSRLLYILTKRDSLLPAVTEPFTAGRAAPRLLYDFGVMASLMNQELRNEPVLDFGAGSGWLSEFCARMGMKTVAFDIHGDLKGCLENRAQTDRRIDPALLFFSHGDGHAMPFEPVFFGHILCYDTLHHMHDYPKVYAEFFRVLQQGGRGVFVEPGARHSTSPETVAFVEAQKKHDPSWIERDVVLEEIDQIARAAGFTAGLCIVPMQHPLAVQTYSMEAWSRFRDGDALERLRLTDQLASLNYWDRVIFYIEKPE
;
A
#
# COMPACT_ATOMS: atom_id res chain seq x y z
N MET A 1 23.81 22.62 13.72
CA MET A 1 23.71 21.28 14.35
C MET A 1 22.67 20.34 13.68
N TYR A 2 21.75 20.85 12.88
CA TYR A 2 20.73 20.06 12.16
C TYR A 2 21.25 19.29 10.95
N SER A 3 22.24 19.82 10.19
CA SER A 3 22.68 19.25 8.92
C SER A 3 23.50 17.94 9.04
N LYS A 4 24.15 17.69 10.17
CA LYS A 4 24.96 16.46 10.37
C LYS A 4 24.15 15.22 10.71
N LYS A 5 22.94 15.37 11.29
CA LYS A 5 22.06 14.20 11.59
C LYS A 5 21.27 13.71 10.39
N ILE A 6 20.98 14.58 9.42
CA ILE A 6 20.25 14.22 8.21
C ILE A 6 21.10 13.34 7.27
N SER A 7 22.43 13.55 7.24
CA SER A 7 23.30 12.80 6.33
C SER A 7 23.53 11.32 6.70
N GLN A 8 23.28 10.93 7.95
CA GLN A 8 23.40 9.53 8.37
C GLN A 8 22.14 8.70 8.15
N SER A 9 20.97 9.32 8.03
CA SER A 9 19.69 8.61 7.84
C SER A 9 19.44 8.18 6.38
N VAL A 10 20.14 8.74 5.42
CA VAL A 10 19.92 8.55 3.97
C VAL A 10 20.39 7.18 3.44
N LYS A 11 21.13 6.39 4.23
CA LYS A 11 21.76 5.13 3.76
C LYS A 11 20.99 3.84 4.08
N VAL A 12 19.78 3.93 4.62
CA VAL A 12 19.04 2.75 5.09
C VAL A 12 17.96 2.37 4.07
N SER A 13 17.93 1.10 3.60
CA SER A 13 16.91 0.59 2.68
C SER A 13 15.51 0.54 3.33
N LEU A 14 14.42 0.46 2.53
CA LEU A 14 13.04 0.47 3.06
C LEU A 14 12.79 -0.61 4.13
N GLY A 15 13.30 -1.83 3.91
CA GLY A 15 13.16 -2.93 4.86
C GLY A 15 13.91 -2.73 6.17
N SER A 16 15.10 -2.12 6.12
CA SER A 16 15.86 -1.79 7.33
C SER A 16 15.28 -0.62 8.13
N ARG A 17 14.28 0.10 7.58
CA ARG A 17 13.59 1.20 8.27
C ARG A 17 12.51 0.72 9.22
N LEU A 18 11.71 -0.27 8.82
CA LEU A 18 10.73 -0.87 9.74
C LEU A 18 11.48 -1.48 10.94
N LEU A 19 12.55 -2.23 10.68
CA LEU A 19 13.42 -2.77 11.72
C LEU A 19 14.04 -1.65 12.58
N TYR A 20 14.44 -0.52 11.97
CA TYR A 20 14.99 0.62 12.69
C TYR A 20 13.95 1.29 13.60
N ILE A 21 12.70 1.43 13.14
CA ILE A 21 11.59 1.95 13.95
C ILE A 21 11.29 1.02 15.11
N LEU A 22 11.26 -0.29 14.88
CA LEU A 22 10.95 -1.30 15.88
C LEU A 22 12.09 -1.49 16.92
N THR A 23 13.35 -1.26 16.53
CA THR A 23 14.52 -1.48 17.41
C THR A 23 15.07 -0.23 18.09
N LYS A 24 14.75 0.97 17.59
CA LYS A 24 15.21 2.25 18.18
C LYS A 24 14.03 3.16 18.49
N ARG A 25 13.50 3.01 19.69
CA ARG A 25 12.41 3.83 20.25
C ARG A 25 12.65 5.35 20.25
N ASP A 26 13.91 5.81 20.05
CA ASP A 26 14.31 7.20 20.29
C ASP A 26 14.31 8.11 19.05
N SER A 27 13.95 7.61 17.84
CA SER A 27 13.92 8.46 16.63
C SER A 27 12.85 8.02 15.65
N LEU A 28 11.67 8.62 15.78
CA LEU A 28 10.56 8.48 14.82
C LEU A 28 10.79 9.27 13.51
N LEU A 29 11.87 10.07 13.44
CA LEU A 29 12.11 10.96 12.31
C LEU A 29 12.18 10.26 10.95
N PRO A 30 12.83 9.09 10.76
CA PRO A 30 12.81 8.41 9.47
C PRO A 30 11.42 7.98 9.03
N ALA A 31 10.57 7.56 9.94
CA ALA A 31 9.20 7.16 9.66
C ALA A 31 8.32 8.36 9.27
N VAL A 32 8.49 9.50 9.93
CA VAL A 32 7.71 10.72 9.65
C VAL A 32 8.03 11.35 8.31
N THR A 33 9.20 11.08 7.76
CA THR A 33 9.64 11.67 6.49
C THR A 33 9.19 10.88 5.25
N GLU A 34 8.65 9.65 5.42
CA GLU A 34 8.01 8.97 4.28
C GLU A 34 6.82 9.78 3.75
N PRO A 35 6.60 9.77 2.42
CA PRO A 35 7.31 9.03 1.35
C PRO A 35 8.56 9.71 0.81
N PHE A 36 9.02 10.81 1.38
CA PHE A 36 10.07 11.67 0.80
C PHE A 36 11.50 11.30 1.21
N THR A 37 11.70 10.24 1.99
CA THR A 37 13.00 9.89 2.58
C THR A 37 14.03 9.30 1.63
N ALA A 38 13.63 8.72 0.51
CA ALA A 38 14.55 8.14 -0.46
C ALA A 38 14.15 8.56 -1.87
N GLY A 39 15.10 9.10 -2.63
CA GLY A 39 14.85 9.67 -3.96
C GLY A 39 14.14 8.72 -4.94
N ARG A 40 14.32 7.40 -4.79
CA ARG A 40 13.61 6.40 -5.62
C ARG A 40 12.27 5.96 -5.02
N ALA A 41 12.11 6.01 -3.71
CA ALA A 41 10.86 5.60 -3.06
C ALA A 41 9.75 6.63 -3.28
N ALA A 42 10.06 7.92 -3.19
CA ALA A 42 9.06 8.97 -3.32
C ALA A 42 8.27 8.93 -4.64
N PRO A 43 8.90 8.84 -5.84
CA PRO A 43 8.13 8.73 -7.09
C PRO A 43 7.22 7.51 -7.12
N ARG A 44 7.67 6.36 -6.62
CA ARG A 44 6.90 5.13 -6.55
C ARG A 44 5.70 5.29 -5.61
N LEU A 45 5.93 5.72 -4.37
CA LEU A 45 4.87 5.84 -3.36
C LEU A 45 3.80 6.86 -3.77
N LEU A 46 4.21 7.98 -4.37
CA LEU A 46 3.28 9.00 -4.87
C LEU A 46 2.46 8.51 -6.06
N TYR A 47 3.08 7.76 -6.97
CA TYR A 47 2.39 7.16 -8.11
C TYR A 47 1.39 6.11 -7.64
N ASP A 48 1.81 5.18 -6.78
CA ASP A 48 0.95 4.14 -6.23
C ASP A 48 -0.23 4.76 -5.47
N PHE A 49 0.00 5.80 -4.65
CA PHE A 49 -1.07 6.53 -3.99
C PHE A 49 -2.06 7.16 -4.98
N GLY A 50 -1.57 7.79 -6.04
CA GLY A 50 -2.42 8.39 -7.07
C GLY A 50 -3.35 7.35 -7.71
N VAL A 51 -2.84 6.14 -7.96
CA VAL A 51 -3.65 5.04 -8.48
C VAL A 51 -4.65 4.56 -7.43
N MET A 52 -4.22 4.31 -6.20
CA MET A 52 -5.12 3.88 -5.12
C MET A 52 -6.27 4.87 -4.93
N ALA A 53 -5.96 6.17 -4.90
CA ALA A 53 -6.97 7.22 -4.78
C ALA A 53 -7.96 7.25 -5.96
N SER A 54 -7.49 6.96 -7.19
CA SER A 54 -8.36 6.90 -8.37
C SER A 54 -9.29 5.69 -8.38
N LEU A 55 -8.93 4.61 -7.68
CA LEU A 55 -9.72 3.38 -7.59
C LEU A 55 -10.78 3.43 -6.47
N MET A 56 -10.70 4.41 -5.58
CA MET A 56 -11.70 4.58 -4.54
C MET A 56 -13.07 4.91 -5.14
N ASN A 57 -14.15 4.41 -4.53
CA ASN A 57 -15.50 4.75 -4.95
C ASN A 57 -15.81 6.21 -4.59
N GLN A 58 -15.98 7.06 -5.60
CA GLN A 58 -16.19 8.49 -5.40
C GLN A 58 -17.53 8.84 -4.72
N GLU A 59 -18.52 7.96 -4.78
CA GLU A 59 -19.79 8.12 -4.08
C GLU A 59 -19.64 7.99 -2.55
N LEU A 60 -18.64 7.20 -2.12
CA LEU A 60 -18.31 6.97 -0.72
C LEU A 60 -17.13 7.81 -0.23
N ARG A 61 -16.73 8.85 -0.95
CA ARG A 61 -15.54 9.67 -0.62
C ARG A 61 -15.57 10.34 0.75
N ASN A 62 -16.75 10.53 1.34
CA ASN A 62 -16.91 11.14 2.66
C ASN A 62 -16.92 10.09 3.79
N GLU A 63 -16.97 8.81 3.45
CA GLU A 63 -16.96 7.72 4.40
C GLU A 63 -15.55 7.46 4.93
N PRO A 64 -15.42 6.88 6.13
CA PRO A 64 -14.12 6.59 6.73
C PRO A 64 -13.28 5.65 5.86
N VAL A 65 -11.97 5.89 5.87
CA VAL A 65 -10.94 5.06 5.21
C VAL A 65 -10.19 4.26 6.28
N LEU A 66 -10.00 2.98 6.05
CA LEU A 66 -9.07 2.14 6.78
C LEU A 66 -7.74 2.06 6.03
N ASP A 67 -6.67 2.54 6.64
CA ASP A 67 -5.30 2.28 6.21
C ASP A 67 -4.81 1.02 6.92
N PHE A 68 -4.86 -0.11 6.23
CA PHE A 68 -4.62 -1.45 6.79
C PHE A 68 -3.14 -1.80 6.74
N GLY A 69 -2.52 -1.95 7.91
CA GLY A 69 -1.07 -2.09 8.06
C GLY A 69 -0.38 -0.74 7.82
N ALA A 70 -0.85 0.29 8.52
CA ALA A 70 -0.51 1.68 8.26
C ALA A 70 0.99 2.02 8.42
N GLY A 71 1.74 1.21 9.14
CA GLY A 71 3.17 1.43 9.35
C GLY A 71 3.47 2.84 9.84
N SER A 72 4.23 3.60 9.09
CA SER A 72 4.58 4.99 9.41
C SER A 72 3.41 5.98 9.30
N GLY A 73 2.25 5.58 8.77
CA GLY A 73 1.07 6.42 8.59
C GLY A 73 1.16 7.41 7.42
N TRP A 74 2.07 7.21 6.47
CA TRP A 74 2.22 8.12 5.32
C TRP A 74 0.97 8.12 4.42
N LEU A 75 0.37 6.95 4.23
CA LEU A 75 -0.84 6.80 3.44
C LEU A 75 -2.04 7.44 4.15
N SER A 76 -2.16 7.22 5.47
CA SER A 76 -3.15 7.89 6.32
C SER A 76 -3.03 9.41 6.27
N GLU A 77 -1.80 9.94 6.30
CA GLU A 77 -1.54 11.38 6.15
C GLU A 77 -2.10 11.91 4.83
N PHE A 78 -1.86 11.20 3.73
CA PHE A 78 -2.32 11.66 2.41
C PHE A 78 -3.83 11.62 2.28
N CYS A 79 -4.49 10.60 2.81
CA CYS A 79 -5.95 10.53 2.87
C CYS A 79 -6.54 11.69 3.70
N ALA A 80 -5.95 11.99 4.86
CA ALA A 80 -6.38 13.13 5.67
C ALA A 80 -6.19 14.48 4.96
N ARG A 81 -5.09 14.65 4.19
CA ARG A 81 -4.90 15.84 3.34
C ARG A 81 -5.93 15.98 2.23
N MET A 82 -6.53 14.87 1.79
CA MET A 82 -7.68 14.86 0.87
C MET A 82 -9.02 15.16 1.57
N GLY A 83 -9.00 15.37 2.90
CA GLY A 83 -10.20 15.64 3.69
C GLY A 83 -10.94 14.39 4.16
N MET A 84 -10.32 13.21 4.07
CA MET A 84 -10.96 11.95 4.44
C MET A 84 -10.65 11.58 5.90
N LYS A 85 -11.68 11.16 6.63
CA LYS A 85 -11.48 10.53 7.96
C LYS A 85 -10.76 9.20 7.77
N THR A 86 -9.58 9.07 8.35
CA THR A 86 -8.71 7.91 8.14
C THR A 86 -8.34 7.27 9.45
N VAL A 87 -8.51 5.96 9.53
CA VAL A 87 -8.05 5.13 10.65
C VAL A 87 -6.80 4.40 10.21
N ALA A 88 -5.66 4.80 10.74
CA ALA A 88 -4.41 4.05 10.64
C ALA A 88 -4.52 2.82 11.56
N PHE A 89 -4.50 1.62 10.98
CA PHE A 89 -4.63 0.37 11.71
C PHE A 89 -3.37 -0.47 11.56
N ASP A 90 -2.79 -0.87 12.68
CA ASP A 90 -1.57 -1.67 12.67
C ASP A 90 -1.50 -2.60 13.88
N ILE A 91 -0.74 -3.70 13.74
CA ILE A 91 -0.45 -4.64 14.84
C ILE A 91 0.58 -4.06 15.82
N HIS A 92 1.31 -3.03 15.42
CA HIS A 92 2.34 -2.36 16.23
C HIS A 92 1.78 -1.07 16.83
N GLY A 93 1.35 -1.12 18.09
CA GLY A 93 0.72 0.00 18.80
C GLY A 93 1.63 1.23 19.00
N ASP A 94 2.96 1.06 18.98
CA ASP A 94 3.95 2.12 19.10
C ASP A 94 4.03 3.02 17.84
N LEU A 95 3.52 2.57 16.69
CA LEU A 95 3.41 3.37 15.47
C LEU A 95 2.42 4.54 15.59
N LYS A 96 1.56 4.53 16.61
CA LYS A 96 0.72 5.69 16.96
C LYS A 96 1.54 6.98 17.08
N GLY A 97 2.73 6.91 17.67
CA GLY A 97 3.62 8.05 17.80
C GLY A 97 4.12 8.62 16.46
N CYS A 98 4.24 7.78 15.43
CA CYS A 98 4.58 8.24 14.08
C CYS A 98 3.45 9.10 13.50
N LEU A 99 2.22 8.64 13.62
CA LEU A 99 1.04 9.35 13.11
C LEU A 99 0.82 10.68 13.84
N GLU A 100 0.94 10.68 15.18
CA GLU A 100 0.83 11.90 15.99
C GLU A 100 1.90 12.92 15.61
N ASN A 101 3.13 12.49 15.36
CA ASN A 101 4.22 13.37 14.94
C ASN A 101 3.96 13.97 13.57
N ARG A 102 3.41 13.21 12.62
CA ARG A 102 2.99 13.73 11.30
C ARG A 102 1.97 14.85 11.44
N ALA A 103 0.92 14.63 12.22
CA ALA A 103 -0.14 15.61 12.47
C ALA A 103 0.38 16.88 13.18
N GLN A 104 1.37 16.75 14.08
CA GLN A 104 1.96 17.88 14.79
C GLN A 104 2.95 18.69 13.94
N THR A 105 3.67 18.06 13.04
CA THR A 105 4.71 18.71 12.22
C THR A 105 4.18 19.43 11.01
N ASP A 106 3.00 19.05 10.51
CA ASP A 106 2.41 19.67 9.34
C ASP A 106 0.99 20.22 9.60
N ARG A 107 0.88 21.53 9.69
CA ARG A 107 -0.38 22.22 9.94
C ARG A 107 -1.44 22.09 8.84
N ARG A 108 -1.08 21.51 7.69
CA ARG A 108 -2.03 21.20 6.59
C ARG A 108 -2.79 19.90 6.83
N ILE A 109 -2.42 19.15 7.86
CA ILE A 109 -3.14 17.95 8.29
C ILE A 109 -4.11 18.37 9.38
N ASP A 110 -5.40 18.13 9.15
CA ASP A 110 -6.39 18.27 10.21
C ASP A 110 -6.28 17.03 11.14
N PRO A 111 -5.85 17.21 12.40
CA PRO A 111 -5.72 16.07 13.32
C PRO A 111 -7.07 15.41 13.64
N ALA A 112 -8.20 16.10 13.43
CA ALA A 112 -9.53 15.52 13.59
C ALA A 112 -9.90 14.49 12.52
N LEU A 113 -9.09 14.37 11.45
CA LEU A 113 -9.28 13.40 10.40
C LEU A 113 -8.38 12.16 10.56
N LEU A 114 -7.42 12.16 11.51
CA LEU A 114 -6.48 11.06 11.72
C LEU A 114 -6.77 10.32 13.02
N PHE A 115 -7.00 9.03 12.92
CA PHE A 115 -7.23 8.14 14.04
C PHE A 115 -6.25 6.97 13.98
N PHE A 116 -5.88 6.44 15.13
CA PHE A 116 -5.06 5.23 15.24
C PHE A 116 -5.82 4.14 15.98
N SER A 117 -5.78 2.93 15.45
CA SER A 117 -6.29 1.73 16.10
C SER A 117 -5.23 0.63 16.06
N HIS A 118 -5.01 -0.02 17.20
CA HIS A 118 -4.11 -1.15 17.33
C HIS A 118 -4.88 -2.45 17.34
N GLY A 119 -4.43 -3.45 16.57
CA GLY A 119 -5.08 -4.75 16.54
C GLY A 119 -4.53 -5.71 15.50
N ASP A 120 -5.09 -6.93 15.51
CA ASP A 120 -4.79 -7.98 14.54
C ASP A 120 -5.78 -7.90 13.37
N GLY A 121 -5.26 -7.93 12.14
CA GLY A 121 -6.07 -7.92 10.91
C GLY A 121 -7.00 -9.13 10.75
N HIS A 122 -6.74 -10.22 11.48
CA HIS A 122 -7.60 -11.40 11.48
C HIS A 122 -8.84 -11.27 12.38
N ALA A 123 -8.92 -10.20 13.20
CA ALA A 123 -10.04 -9.90 14.10
C ALA A 123 -10.07 -8.39 14.40
N MET A 124 -10.49 -7.60 13.44
CA MET A 124 -10.44 -6.14 13.54
C MET A 124 -11.45 -5.59 14.55
N PRO A 125 -11.05 -4.63 15.42
CA PRO A 125 -11.90 -4.07 16.47
C PRO A 125 -12.87 -2.99 15.94
N PHE A 126 -13.48 -3.22 14.80
CA PHE A 126 -14.39 -2.26 14.17
C PHE A 126 -15.78 -2.86 14.01
N GLU A 127 -16.79 -1.99 14.05
CA GLU A 127 -18.17 -2.38 13.75
C GLU A 127 -18.31 -2.81 12.27
N PRO A 128 -19.27 -3.70 11.97
CA PRO A 128 -19.59 -4.03 10.59
C PRO A 128 -20.03 -2.79 9.81
N VAL A 129 -19.76 -2.77 8.49
CA VAL A 129 -20.26 -1.74 7.56
C VAL A 129 -19.81 -0.32 7.96
N PHE A 130 -18.59 -0.19 8.46
CA PHE A 130 -18.07 1.08 8.98
C PHE A 130 -17.28 1.88 7.95
N PHE A 131 -16.47 1.21 7.10
CA PHE A 131 -15.56 1.87 6.17
C PHE A 131 -16.13 1.93 4.75
N GLY A 132 -16.02 3.08 4.10
CA GLY A 132 -16.22 3.19 2.65
C GLY A 132 -15.05 2.61 1.86
N HIS A 133 -13.84 2.68 2.44
CA HIS A 133 -12.62 2.21 1.77
C HIS A 133 -11.66 1.51 2.72
N ILE A 134 -10.95 0.53 2.18
CA ILE A 134 -9.74 -0.06 2.78
C ILE A 134 -8.59 0.20 1.80
N LEU A 135 -7.50 0.77 2.29
CA LEU A 135 -6.25 0.89 1.55
C LEU A 135 -5.21 -0.02 2.20
N CYS A 136 -4.58 -0.88 1.42
CA CYS A 136 -3.58 -1.83 1.89
C CYS A 136 -2.33 -1.68 1.00
N TYR A 137 -1.22 -1.27 1.59
CA TYR A 137 0.02 -1.02 0.89
C TYR A 137 1.17 -1.80 1.52
N ASP A 138 1.77 -2.71 0.78
CA ASP A 138 2.89 -3.55 1.25
C ASP A 138 2.61 -4.20 2.63
N THR A 139 1.43 -4.81 2.81
CA THR A 139 1.00 -5.36 4.11
C THR A 139 0.32 -6.71 4.01
N LEU A 140 -0.51 -6.95 2.97
CA LEU A 140 -1.27 -8.19 2.85
C LEU A 140 -0.36 -9.43 2.85
N HIS A 141 0.82 -9.33 2.23
CA HIS A 141 1.79 -10.42 2.13
C HIS A 141 2.38 -10.87 3.49
N HIS A 142 2.13 -10.14 4.58
CA HIS A 142 2.47 -10.54 5.95
C HIS A 142 1.36 -11.32 6.65
N MET A 143 0.18 -11.46 6.04
CA MET A 143 -0.95 -12.11 6.70
C MET A 143 -0.84 -13.63 6.61
N HIS A 144 -1.04 -14.32 7.74
CA HIS A 144 -0.97 -15.78 7.84
C HIS A 144 -2.21 -16.47 7.26
N ASP A 145 -3.40 -15.89 7.45
CA ASP A 145 -4.71 -16.48 7.13
C ASP A 145 -5.53 -15.49 6.29
N TYR A 146 -5.32 -15.51 4.98
CA TYR A 146 -6.05 -14.65 4.04
C TYR A 146 -7.58 -14.81 4.14
N PRO A 147 -8.16 -16.04 4.23
CA PRO A 147 -9.59 -16.19 4.39
C PRO A 147 -10.18 -15.39 5.55
N LYS A 148 -9.54 -15.39 6.72
CA LYS A 148 -9.99 -14.60 7.86
C LYS A 148 -9.90 -13.11 7.61
N VAL A 149 -8.79 -12.64 7.06
CA VAL A 149 -8.58 -11.22 6.75
C VAL A 149 -9.62 -10.74 5.74
N TYR A 150 -9.90 -11.51 4.68
CA TYR A 150 -10.91 -11.15 3.68
C TYR A 150 -12.35 -11.20 4.23
N ALA A 151 -12.65 -12.12 5.14
CA ALA A 151 -13.93 -12.10 5.87
C ALA A 151 -14.07 -10.81 6.70
N GLU A 152 -13.02 -10.36 7.38
CA GLU A 152 -13.01 -9.10 8.11
C GLU A 152 -13.13 -7.89 7.16
N PHE A 153 -12.44 -7.87 6.03
CA PHE A 153 -12.62 -6.82 5.02
C PHE A 153 -14.06 -6.75 4.55
N PHE A 154 -14.68 -7.89 4.25
CA PHE A 154 -16.08 -7.94 3.85
C PHE A 154 -17.01 -7.44 4.96
N ARG A 155 -16.75 -7.82 6.20
CA ARG A 155 -17.54 -7.42 7.35
C ARG A 155 -17.53 -5.91 7.58
N VAL A 156 -16.34 -5.28 7.52
CA VAL A 156 -16.18 -3.87 7.88
C VAL A 156 -16.46 -2.90 6.75
N LEU A 157 -16.40 -3.34 5.48
CA LEU A 157 -16.74 -2.51 4.32
C LEU A 157 -18.26 -2.27 4.23
N GLN A 158 -18.63 -1.07 3.81
CA GLN A 158 -19.99 -0.70 3.39
C GLN A 158 -20.32 -1.34 2.04
N GLN A 159 -21.61 -1.41 1.68
CA GLN A 159 -22.05 -1.77 0.32
C GLN A 159 -21.46 -0.76 -0.68
N GLY A 160 -21.01 -1.23 -1.83
CA GLY A 160 -20.28 -0.43 -2.81
C GLY A 160 -18.88 0.01 -2.35
N GLY A 161 -18.49 -0.32 -1.12
CA GLY A 161 -17.16 -0.02 -0.57
C GLY A 161 -16.06 -0.82 -1.23
N ARG A 162 -14.87 -0.22 -1.37
CA ARG A 162 -13.71 -0.82 -2.04
C ARG A 162 -12.53 -1.02 -1.12
N GLY A 163 -11.91 -2.19 -1.22
CA GLY A 163 -10.55 -2.43 -0.74
C GLY A 163 -9.56 -2.31 -1.89
N VAL A 164 -8.57 -1.42 -1.80
CA VAL A 164 -7.55 -1.20 -2.83
C VAL A 164 -6.19 -1.64 -2.29
N PHE A 165 -5.50 -2.47 -3.05
CA PHE A 165 -4.27 -3.14 -2.65
C PHE A 165 -3.13 -2.82 -3.61
N VAL A 166 -1.96 -2.54 -3.04
CA VAL A 166 -0.68 -2.46 -3.76
C VAL A 166 0.30 -3.35 -3.02
N GLU A 167 0.65 -4.46 -3.64
CA GLU A 167 1.41 -5.53 -2.98
C GLU A 167 2.56 -6.01 -3.87
N PRO A 168 3.60 -6.62 -3.28
CA PRO A 168 4.59 -7.32 -4.07
C PRO A 168 3.96 -8.50 -4.82
N GLY A 169 4.36 -8.68 -6.07
CA GLY A 169 3.87 -9.74 -6.92
C GLY A 169 4.56 -11.09 -6.71
N ALA A 170 4.44 -11.95 -7.74
CA ALA A 170 5.09 -13.26 -7.76
C ALA A 170 6.62 -13.16 -7.64
N ARG A 171 7.25 -14.11 -6.94
CA ARG A 171 8.69 -14.21 -6.64
C ARG A 171 9.22 -13.23 -5.58
N HIS A 172 8.35 -12.51 -4.90
CA HIS A 172 8.78 -11.65 -3.81
C HIS A 172 9.46 -12.47 -2.70
N SER A 173 8.80 -13.53 -2.24
CA SER A 173 9.30 -14.40 -1.15
C SER A 173 10.62 -15.10 -1.45
N THR A 174 10.99 -15.24 -2.72
CA THR A 174 12.19 -15.96 -3.18
C THR A 174 13.31 -15.04 -3.65
N SER A 175 13.12 -13.73 -3.65
CA SER A 175 14.19 -12.80 -4.00
C SER A 175 15.29 -12.83 -2.95
N PRO A 176 16.59 -12.74 -3.34
CA PRO A 176 17.70 -12.75 -2.39
C PRO A 176 17.57 -11.68 -1.29
N GLU A 177 17.05 -10.51 -1.66
CA GLU A 177 16.83 -9.38 -0.76
C GLU A 177 15.76 -9.70 0.28
N THR A 178 14.63 -10.30 -0.14
CA THR A 178 13.55 -10.70 0.77
C THR A 178 13.98 -11.81 1.68
N VAL A 179 14.68 -12.83 1.16
CA VAL A 179 15.21 -13.94 1.98
C VAL A 179 16.12 -13.39 3.09
N ALA A 180 17.09 -12.54 2.74
CA ALA A 180 17.99 -11.93 3.72
C ALA A 180 17.23 -11.06 4.74
N PHE A 181 16.19 -10.36 4.30
CA PHE A 181 15.33 -9.57 5.16
C PHE A 181 14.56 -10.43 6.17
N VAL A 182 13.92 -11.50 5.69
CA VAL A 182 13.19 -12.47 6.55
C VAL A 182 14.11 -13.10 7.59
N GLU A 183 15.32 -13.50 7.21
CA GLU A 183 16.32 -14.04 8.15
C GLU A 183 16.70 -13.03 9.25
N ALA A 184 16.79 -11.75 8.89
CA ALA A 184 17.06 -10.68 9.86
C ALA A 184 15.87 -10.44 10.77
N GLN A 185 14.65 -10.41 10.24
CA GLN A 185 13.42 -10.16 11.01
C GLN A 185 13.11 -11.30 11.98
N LYS A 186 13.26 -12.56 11.56
CA LYS A 186 13.02 -13.73 12.41
C LYS A 186 13.89 -13.82 13.67
N LYS A 187 14.97 -13.07 13.74
CA LYS A 187 15.77 -12.91 14.97
C LYS A 187 15.03 -12.12 16.04
N HIS A 188 14.08 -11.27 15.65
CA HIS A 188 13.30 -10.41 16.54
C HIS A 188 11.86 -10.91 16.68
N ASP A 189 11.29 -11.40 15.58
CA ASP A 189 9.97 -12.00 15.52
C ASP A 189 10.02 -13.31 14.73
N PRO A 190 10.07 -14.47 15.40
CA PRO A 190 10.10 -15.78 14.73
C PRO A 190 8.87 -16.08 13.86
N SER A 191 7.75 -15.38 14.09
CA SER A 191 6.50 -15.53 13.32
C SER A 191 6.49 -14.72 12.02
N TRP A 192 7.49 -13.87 11.77
CA TRP A 192 7.56 -13.04 10.58
C TRP A 192 7.54 -13.84 9.29
N ILE A 193 6.66 -13.44 8.38
CA ILE A 193 6.52 -14.04 7.04
C ILE A 193 6.54 -12.97 5.95
N GLU A 194 6.99 -13.38 4.78
CA GLU A 194 6.88 -12.66 3.51
C GLU A 194 6.32 -13.66 2.49
N ARG A 195 5.14 -13.41 1.96
CA ARG A 195 4.49 -14.31 0.99
C ARG A 195 4.44 -13.65 -0.38
N ASP A 196 4.36 -14.46 -1.41
CA ASP A 196 3.94 -13.98 -2.72
C ASP A 196 2.43 -13.69 -2.68
N VAL A 197 2.00 -12.59 -3.29
CA VAL A 197 0.58 -12.34 -3.53
C VAL A 197 0.22 -12.96 -4.88
N VAL A 198 -0.39 -14.13 -4.83
CA VAL A 198 -0.84 -14.91 -6.00
C VAL A 198 -2.27 -14.52 -6.32
N LEU A 199 -2.47 -13.82 -7.44
CA LEU A 199 -3.78 -13.21 -7.78
C LEU A 199 -4.89 -14.25 -7.88
N GLU A 200 -4.62 -15.42 -8.41
CA GLU A 200 -5.61 -16.51 -8.55
C GLU A 200 -6.07 -17.06 -7.19
N GLU A 201 -5.14 -17.18 -6.23
CA GLU A 201 -5.46 -17.57 -4.85
C GLU A 201 -6.34 -16.50 -4.20
N ILE A 202 -5.93 -15.25 -4.30
CA ILE A 202 -6.64 -14.12 -3.69
C ILE A 202 -8.03 -13.92 -4.31
N ASP A 203 -8.18 -14.09 -5.63
CA ASP A 203 -9.49 -14.02 -6.29
C ASP A 203 -10.48 -15.06 -5.73
N GLN A 204 -10.01 -16.29 -5.57
CA GLN A 204 -10.85 -17.36 -4.99
C GLN A 204 -11.26 -17.04 -3.54
N ILE A 205 -10.34 -16.54 -2.73
CA ILE A 205 -10.59 -16.15 -1.35
C ILE A 205 -11.57 -14.96 -1.28
N ALA A 206 -11.37 -13.95 -2.12
CA ALA A 206 -12.27 -12.80 -2.19
C ALA A 206 -13.69 -13.22 -2.55
N ARG A 207 -13.87 -14.07 -3.57
CA ARG A 207 -15.19 -14.62 -3.94
C ARG A 207 -15.82 -15.43 -2.81
N ALA A 208 -15.04 -16.26 -2.13
CA ALA A 208 -15.52 -17.05 -0.99
C ALA A 208 -15.94 -16.17 0.20
N ALA A 209 -15.31 -15.02 0.38
CA ALA A 209 -15.67 -14.02 1.40
C ALA A 209 -16.94 -13.21 1.05
N GLY A 210 -17.41 -13.26 -0.21
CA GLY A 210 -18.63 -12.57 -0.65
C GLY A 210 -18.40 -11.42 -1.65
N PHE A 211 -17.16 -11.15 -2.06
CA PHE A 211 -16.83 -10.19 -3.13
C PHE A 211 -17.14 -10.82 -4.50
N THR A 212 -18.38 -10.74 -4.95
CA THR A 212 -18.89 -11.53 -6.08
C THR A 212 -18.17 -11.29 -7.39
N ALA A 213 -17.67 -10.07 -7.63
CA ALA A 213 -16.83 -9.77 -8.78
C ALA A 213 -15.41 -10.35 -8.67
N GLY A 214 -14.99 -10.76 -7.44
CA GLY A 214 -13.61 -11.16 -7.17
C GLY A 214 -12.66 -9.97 -7.26
N LEU A 215 -11.46 -10.19 -7.83
CA LEU A 215 -10.46 -9.13 -8.01
C LEU A 215 -10.70 -8.35 -9.30
N CYS A 216 -10.55 -7.04 -9.22
CA CYS A 216 -10.38 -6.15 -10.37
C CYS A 216 -8.92 -5.71 -10.46
N ILE A 217 -8.18 -6.24 -11.43
CA ILE A 217 -6.74 -6.04 -11.57
C ILE A 217 -6.46 -4.80 -12.41
N VAL A 218 -5.49 -4.00 -11.96
CA VAL A 218 -5.05 -2.79 -12.67
C VAL A 218 -3.71 -3.07 -13.36
N PRO A 219 -3.67 -3.19 -14.68
CA PRO A 219 -2.42 -3.29 -15.42
C PRO A 219 -1.74 -1.93 -15.42
N MET A 220 -0.51 -1.86 -14.92
CA MET A 220 0.22 -0.60 -14.78
C MET A 220 1.66 -0.69 -15.24
N GLN A 221 2.19 0.43 -15.71
CA GLN A 221 3.61 0.57 -15.99
C GLN A 221 4.39 0.74 -14.68
N HIS A 222 5.57 0.11 -14.59
CA HIS A 222 6.44 0.29 -13.42
C HIS A 222 6.87 1.77 -13.31
N PRO A 223 6.62 2.44 -12.18
CA PRO A 223 6.82 3.89 -12.04
C PRO A 223 8.27 4.33 -12.12
N LEU A 224 9.21 3.42 -11.87
CA LEU A 224 10.66 3.68 -11.97
C LEU A 224 11.25 3.33 -13.34
N ALA A 225 10.47 2.71 -14.23
CA ALA A 225 10.86 2.34 -15.59
C ALA A 225 10.04 3.14 -16.62
N VAL A 226 9.95 4.45 -16.41
CA VAL A 226 9.20 5.35 -17.30
C VAL A 226 9.82 5.29 -18.70
N GLN A 227 9.03 4.85 -19.67
CA GLN A 227 9.40 4.82 -21.07
C GLN A 227 9.13 6.17 -21.72
N THR A 228 10.06 6.61 -22.55
CA THR A 228 9.91 7.83 -23.35
C THR A 228 9.95 7.48 -24.82
N TYR A 229 9.20 8.22 -25.62
CA TYR A 229 9.10 8.03 -27.06
C TYR A 229 9.50 9.32 -27.78
N SER A 230 10.24 9.20 -28.88
CA SER A 230 10.43 10.34 -29.78
C SER A 230 9.09 10.75 -30.40
N MET A 231 8.98 11.99 -30.88
CA MET A 231 7.76 12.44 -31.57
C MET A 231 7.43 11.57 -32.80
N GLU A 232 8.44 11.04 -33.48
CA GLU A 232 8.26 10.12 -34.59
C GLU A 232 7.65 8.78 -34.13
N ALA A 233 8.19 8.19 -33.06
CA ALA A 233 7.64 6.96 -32.49
C ALA A 233 6.23 7.18 -31.93
N TRP A 234 5.98 8.32 -31.28
CA TRP A 234 4.67 8.70 -30.79
C TRP A 234 3.64 8.87 -31.92
N SER A 235 4.03 9.52 -33.03
CA SER A 235 3.15 9.68 -34.20
C SER A 235 2.80 8.33 -34.82
N ARG A 236 3.76 7.42 -34.97
CA ARG A 236 3.48 6.04 -35.42
C ARG A 236 2.51 5.30 -34.48
N PHE A 237 2.65 5.49 -33.17
CA PHE A 237 1.71 4.91 -32.20
C PHE A 237 0.32 5.53 -32.33
N ARG A 238 0.21 6.86 -32.43
CA ARG A 238 -1.06 7.58 -32.52
C ARG A 238 -1.78 7.29 -33.84
N ASP A 239 -1.03 7.36 -34.94
CA ASP A 239 -1.54 7.29 -36.32
C ASP A 239 -1.31 5.90 -36.95
N GLY A 240 -0.58 5.03 -36.26
CA GLY A 240 -0.15 3.72 -36.69
C GLY A 240 -1.25 2.67 -36.74
N ASP A 241 -0.89 1.53 -37.28
CA ASP A 241 -1.81 0.40 -37.39
C ASP A 241 -2.14 -0.24 -36.03
N ALA A 242 -3.17 -1.06 -36.01
CA ALA A 242 -3.66 -1.72 -34.82
C ALA A 242 -2.62 -2.68 -34.21
N LEU A 243 -1.71 -3.23 -35.02
CA LEU A 243 -0.68 -4.17 -34.57
C LEU A 243 0.43 -3.47 -33.76
N GLU A 244 0.88 -2.29 -34.19
CA GLU A 244 1.87 -1.50 -33.43
C GLU A 244 1.30 -1.04 -32.09
N ARG A 245 0.04 -0.59 -32.06
CA ARG A 245 -0.66 -0.25 -30.80
C ARG A 245 -0.80 -1.44 -29.88
N LEU A 246 -1.14 -2.61 -30.42
CA LEU A 246 -1.28 -3.83 -29.64
C LEU A 246 0.05 -4.26 -29.03
N ARG A 247 1.14 -4.23 -29.80
CA ARG A 247 2.50 -4.56 -29.30
C ARG A 247 2.94 -3.66 -28.17
N LEU A 248 2.68 -2.35 -28.27
CA LEU A 248 3.02 -1.41 -27.20
C LEU A 248 2.17 -1.66 -25.94
N THR A 249 0.86 -1.91 -26.14
CA THR A 249 -0.04 -2.24 -25.02
C THR A 249 0.40 -3.52 -24.32
N ASP A 250 0.81 -4.54 -25.09
CA ASP A 250 1.32 -5.80 -24.53
C ASP A 250 2.64 -5.60 -23.74
N GLN A 251 3.54 -4.79 -24.27
CA GLN A 251 4.76 -4.41 -23.55
C GLN A 251 4.45 -3.69 -22.24
N LEU A 252 3.52 -2.77 -22.24
CA LEU A 252 3.09 -2.05 -21.04
C LEU A 252 2.43 -2.97 -20.01
N ALA A 253 1.61 -3.90 -20.47
CA ALA A 253 0.95 -4.87 -19.59
C ALA A 253 1.93 -5.89 -18.99
N SER A 254 2.94 -6.33 -19.73
CA SER A 254 3.90 -7.34 -19.27
C SER A 254 4.84 -6.86 -18.17
N LEU A 255 5.05 -5.56 -18.04
CA LEU A 255 5.99 -4.99 -17.07
C LEU A 255 5.52 -5.06 -15.61
N ASN A 256 4.24 -5.28 -15.38
CA ASN A 256 3.64 -5.09 -14.07
C ASN A 256 3.47 -6.37 -13.23
N TYR A 257 3.40 -7.51 -13.89
CA TYR A 257 3.02 -8.77 -13.24
C TYR A 257 4.09 -9.34 -12.29
N TRP A 258 5.36 -8.99 -12.46
CA TRP A 258 6.48 -9.65 -11.78
C TRP A 258 6.98 -8.93 -10.54
N ASP A 259 6.78 -7.64 -10.45
CA ASP A 259 7.36 -6.80 -9.39
C ASP A 259 6.29 -6.36 -8.38
N ARG A 260 5.15 -5.88 -8.86
CA ARG A 260 4.03 -5.45 -8.03
C ARG A 260 2.71 -5.79 -8.67
N VAL A 261 1.72 -6.02 -7.82
CA VAL A 261 0.33 -6.19 -8.23
C VAL A 261 -0.52 -5.09 -7.63
N ILE A 262 -1.42 -4.54 -8.45
CA ILE A 262 -2.41 -3.57 -8.00
C ILE A 262 -3.78 -4.10 -8.37
N PHE A 263 -4.64 -4.19 -7.39
CA PHE A 263 -6.00 -4.67 -7.56
C PHE A 263 -6.94 -4.05 -6.54
N TYR A 264 -8.22 -4.16 -6.78
CA TYR A 264 -9.23 -3.84 -5.79
C TYR A 264 -10.31 -4.93 -5.71
N ILE A 265 -10.97 -4.97 -4.57
CA ILE A 265 -12.20 -5.71 -4.31
C ILE A 265 -13.31 -4.72 -4.05
N GLU A 266 -14.55 -5.08 -4.40
CA GLU A 266 -15.73 -4.26 -4.15
C GLU A 266 -16.81 -5.08 -3.48
N LYS A 267 -17.33 -4.58 -2.37
CA LYS A 267 -18.47 -5.22 -1.71
C LYS A 267 -19.73 -4.93 -2.51
N PRO A 268 -20.53 -5.94 -2.88
CA PRO A 268 -21.78 -5.72 -3.59
C PRO A 268 -22.72 -4.76 -2.88
N GLU A 269 -23.58 -4.09 -3.67
CA GLU A 269 -24.65 -3.24 -3.15
C GLU A 269 -25.75 -4.04 -2.41
#